data_dbc0144a76af63a910471388a59e658c
#
_entry.id   dbc0144a76af63a910471388a59e658c
#
_cell.length_a   1.000
_cell.length_b   1.000
_cell.length_c   1.000
_cell.angle_alpha   90.00
_cell.angle_beta   90.00
_cell.angle_gamma   90.00
#
_symmetry.space_group_name_H-M   'P 1'
#
loop_
_entity.id
_entity.type
_entity.pdbx_description
1 polymer ?
#
loop_
_entity_poly.entity_id
_entity_poly.type
_entity_poly.pdbx_seq_one_letter_code
_entity_poly.pdbx_strand_id
1 'polypeptide(L)'
;YGLLSAARQCFDRAIELAPDDPEAIWQRFFLRGLLGEFPDAWADYECRFQLPGRTTPDHGFTAPRWQGEALPGKTLLLHAEQGYGDTLQMIRYAPYVAERVGRISLWVPKSLRTLLATVNGVDELVAAKPPDDTFHAHLPLMSLPGVFGDSLETIPKKTPYLGDFTEINTEKTVEIGLVWAGSGNQPLDRRS
;
A
#
# COMPACT_ATOMS: atom_id res chain seq x y z
N TYR A 1 -18.46 21.72 6.53
CA TYR A 1 -17.07 22.26 6.50
C TYR A 1 -16.58 22.66 7.91
N GLY A 2 -17.40 23.31 8.78
CA GLY A 2 -16.98 23.76 10.11
C GLY A 2 -16.50 22.64 11.04
N LEU A 3 -17.06 21.44 10.96
CA LEU A 3 -16.67 20.29 11.76
C LEU A 3 -15.26 19.76 11.39
N LEU A 4 -14.89 19.76 10.11
CA LEU A 4 -13.57 19.33 9.68
C LEU A 4 -12.46 20.29 10.11
N SER A 5 -12.76 21.62 10.08
CA SER A 5 -11.83 22.63 10.58
C SER A 5 -11.62 22.52 12.10
N ALA A 6 -12.69 22.31 12.87
CA ALA A 6 -12.58 22.08 14.31
C ALA A 6 -11.82 20.79 14.63
N ALA A 7 -12.07 19.70 13.90
CA ALA A 7 -11.35 18.45 14.05
C ALA A 7 -9.84 18.64 13.79
N ARG A 8 -9.47 19.40 12.75
CA ARG A 8 -8.06 19.74 12.45
C ARG A 8 -7.42 20.41 13.66
N GLN A 9 -8.03 21.49 14.18
CA GLN A 9 -7.49 22.21 15.33
C GLN A 9 -7.28 21.30 16.54
N CYS A 10 -8.22 20.37 16.79
CA CYS A 10 -8.10 19.42 17.88
C CYS A 10 -6.93 18.44 17.69
N PHE A 11 -6.79 17.87 16.50
CA PHE A 11 -5.68 16.93 16.23
C PHE A 11 -4.32 17.63 16.20
N ASP A 12 -4.24 18.82 15.59
CA ASP A 12 -2.99 19.59 15.58
C ASP A 12 -2.60 19.96 17.03
N ARG A 13 -3.58 20.36 17.87
CA ARG A 13 -3.31 20.65 19.28
C ARG A 13 -2.92 19.41 20.07
N ALA A 14 -3.52 18.26 19.81
CA ALA A 14 -3.13 16.99 20.45
C ALA A 14 -1.68 16.63 20.12
N ILE A 15 -1.30 16.78 18.86
CA ILE A 15 0.06 16.46 18.40
C ILE A 15 1.08 17.49 18.92
N GLU A 16 0.73 18.78 19.05
CA GLU A 16 1.59 19.77 19.72
C GLU A 16 1.88 19.40 21.18
N LEU A 17 0.89 18.84 21.89
CA LEU A 17 1.03 18.42 23.28
C LEU A 17 1.75 17.06 23.43
N ALA A 18 1.59 16.17 22.48
CA ALA A 18 2.19 14.84 22.44
C ALA A 18 2.61 14.50 20.99
N PRO A 19 3.80 14.97 20.55
CA PRO A 19 4.24 14.83 19.15
C PRO A 19 4.37 13.39 18.66
N ASP A 20 4.61 12.47 19.57
CA ASP A 20 4.83 11.05 19.26
C ASP A 20 3.57 10.18 19.55
N ASP A 21 2.41 10.79 19.79
CA ASP A 21 1.16 10.04 19.97
C ASP A 21 0.65 9.49 18.64
N PRO A 22 0.81 8.17 18.39
CA PRO A 22 0.43 7.58 17.11
C PRO A 22 -1.10 7.59 16.89
N GLU A 23 -1.92 7.62 17.94
CA GLU A 23 -3.38 7.68 17.78
C GLU A 23 -3.81 9.06 17.25
N ALA A 24 -3.27 10.16 17.76
CA ALA A 24 -3.56 11.50 17.26
C ALA A 24 -3.12 11.67 15.81
N ILE A 25 -1.91 11.18 15.46
CA ILE A 25 -1.37 11.20 14.09
C ILE A 25 -2.27 10.35 13.17
N TRP A 26 -2.71 9.17 13.62
CA TRP A 26 -3.59 8.30 12.86
C TRP A 26 -4.95 8.94 12.55
N GLN A 27 -5.54 9.64 13.50
CA GLN A 27 -6.78 10.37 13.26
C GLN A 27 -6.57 11.55 12.28
N ARG A 28 -5.44 12.22 12.36
CA ARG A 28 -5.08 13.28 11.42
C ARG A 28 -4.87 12.75 10.00
N PHE A 29 -4.31 11.56 9.82
CA PHE A 29 -4.22 10.87 8.53
C PHE A 29 -5.59 10.82 7.82
N PHE A 30 -6.64 10.33 8.51
CA PHE A 30 -7.98 10.26 7.92
C PHE A 30 -8.52 11.62 7.56
N LEU A 31 -8.33 12.61 8.43
CA LEU A 31 -8.78 13.98 8.18
C LEU A 31 -8.09 14.57 6.94
N ARG A 32 -6.77 14.43 6.84
CA ARG A 32 -5.99 14.88 5.68
C ARG A 32 -6.44 14.19 4.39
N GLY A 33 -6.68 12.89 4.44
CA GLY A 33 -7.23 12.14 3.31
C GLY A 33 -8.59 12.68 2.85
N LEU A 34 -9.50 12.98 3.79
CA LEU A 34 -10.80 13.58 3.49
C LEU A 34 -10.68 14.99 2.88
N LEU A 35 -9.64 15.73 3.23
CA LEU A 35 -9.37 17.08 2.72
C LEU A 35 -8.57 17.08 1.41
N GLY A 36 -8.10 15.92 0.96
CA GLY A 36 -7.27 15.80 -0.25
C GLY A 36 -5.80 16.20 -0.05
N GLU A 37 -5.34 16.29 1.18
CA GLU A 37 -3.96 16.63 1.56
C GLU A 37 -3.07 15.39 1.54
N PHE A 38 -3.03 14.71 0.40
CA PHE A 38 -2.44 13.38 0.28
C PHE A 38 -0.94 13.28 0.62
N PRO A 39 -0.05 14.20 0.21
CA PRO A 39 1.36 14.09 0.60
C PRO A 39 1.55 14.04 2.12
N ASP A 40 0.85 14.92 2.85
CA ASP A 40 0.90 14.97 4.31
C ASP A 40 0.16 13.80 4.97
N ALA A 41 -0.94 13.35 4.35
CA ALA A 41 -1.67 12.17 4.82
C ALA A 41 -0.78 10.92 4.74
N TRP A 42 -0.04 10.72 3.66
CA TRP A 42 0.86 9.57 3.52
C TRP A 42 2.01 9.61 4.52
N ALA A 43 2.51 10.80 4.88
CA ALA A 43 3.50 10.94 5.95
C ALA A 43 2.92 10.50 7.31
N ASP A 44 1.71 10.93 7.63
CA ASP A 44 1.01 10.52 8.85
C ASP A 44 0.70 9.01 8.86
N TYR A 45 0.43 8.41 7.69
CA TYR A 45 0.10 6.99 7.57
C TYR A 45 1.20 6.06 8.10
N GLU A 46 2.44 6.51 8.09
CA GLU A 46 3.57 5.71 8.59
C GLU A 46 3.50 5.44 10.10
N CYS A 47 2.72 6.21 10.88
CA CYS A 47 2.49 5.95 12.31
C CYS A 47 1.78 4.61 12.58
N ARG A 48 1.18 3.97 11.57
CA ARG A 48 0.48 2.68 11.69
C ARG A 48 1.32 1.56 12.30
N PHE A 49 2.65 1.64 12.17
CA PHE A 49 3.58 0.68 12.78
C PHE A 49 3.75 0.88 14.29
N GLN A 50 3.33 2.02 14.83
CA GLN A 50 3.46 2.38 16.24
C GLN A 50 2.13 2.25 17.00
N LEU A 51 1.02 2.00 16.30
CA LEU A 51 -0.31 1.93 16.90
C LEU A 51 -0.46 0.69 17.79
N PRO A 52 -0.84 0.85 19.05
CA PRO A 52 -1.08 -0.26 19.96
C PRO A 52 -2.23 -1.17 19.45
N GLY A 53 -2.01 -2.47 19.49
CA GLY A 53 -3.04 -3.46 19.13
C GLY A 53 -3.42 -3.51 17.65
N ARG A 54 -2.74 -2.78 16.77
CA ARG A 54 -2.91 -2.88 15.33
C ARG A 54 -2.10 -4.03 14.75
N THR A 55 -2.65 -4.65 13.72
CA THR A 55 -2.10 -5.87 13.11
C THR A 55 -1.22 -5.61 11.89
N THR A 56 -0.67 -4.40 11.76
CA THR A 56 0.34 -4.16 10.72
C THR A 56 1.59 -4.93 11.09
N PRO A 57 1.94 -5.98 10.35
CA PRO A 57 3.03 -6.86 10.76
C PRO A 57 4.37 -6.12 10.64
N ASP A 58 5.09 -6.05 11.73
CA ASP A 58 6.52 -5.86 11.66
C ASP A 58 7.16 -7.21 11.32
N HIS A 59 7.70 -7.32 10.13
CA HIS A 59 8.34 -8.54 9.68
C HIS A 59 9.75 -8.72 10.23
N GLY A 60 10.28 -7.75 10.97
CA GLY A 60 11.60 -7.80 11.58
C GLY A 60 12.73 -7.92 10.57
N PHE A 61 12.62 -7.25 9.43
CA PHE A 61 13.70 -7.17 8.45
C PHE A 61 14.82 -6.27 8.98
N THR A 62 16.06 -6.71 8.79
CA THR A 62 17.26 -5.95 9.17
C THR A 62 17.75 -5.03 8.05
N ALA A 63 17.38 -5.33 6.80
CA ALA A 63 17.64 -4.45 5.68
C ALA A 63 16.91 -3.10 5.84
N PRO A 64 17.47 -1.99 5.34
CA PRO A 64 16.87 -0.68 5.49
C PRO A 64 15.55 -0.57 4.71
N ARG A 65 14.64 0.27 5.23
CA ARG A 65 13.46 0.65 4.48
C ARG A 65 13.85 1.60 3.35
N TRP A 66 13.39 1.28 2.14
CA TRP A 66 13.62 2.11 0.96
C TRP A 66 12.88 3.44 1.08
N GLN A 67 13.58 4.52 0.73
CA GLN A 67 13.05 5.89 0.78
C GLN A 67 12.87 6.51 -0.62
N GLY A 68 12.94 5.69 -1.68
CA GLY A 68 12.77 6.16 -3.05
C GLY A 68 14.07 6.48 -3.79
N GLU A 69 15.22 6.29 -3.15
CA GLU A 69 16.53 6.47 -3.76
C GLU A 69 16.79 5.46 -4.88
N ALA A 70 17.67 5.83 -5.82
CA ALA A 70 18.09 4.90 -6.88
C ALA A 70 18.93 3.75 -6.30
N LEU A 71 18.56 2.53 -6.64
CA LEU A 71 19.25 1.29 -6.24
C LEU A 71 19.64 0.47 -7.50
N PRO A 72 20.50 0.98 -8.39
CA PRO A 72 20.86 0.28 -9.62
C PRO A 72 21.57 -1.04 -9.31
N GLY A 73 21.12 -2.12 -9.97
CA GLY A 73 21.66 -3.46 -9.78
C GLY A 73 21.34 -4.13 -8.44
N LYS A 74 20.55 -3.47 -7.57
CA LYS A 74 20.16 -4.01 -6.27
C LYS A 74 18.71 -4.51 -6.27
N THR A 75 18.43 -5.46 -5.39
CA THR A 75 17.08 -6.01 -5.20
C THR A 75 16.34 -5.25 -4.11
N LEU A 76 15.14 -4.77 -4.44
CA LEU A 76 14.16 -4.25 -3.48
C LEU A 76 13.10 -5.31 -3.22
N LEU A 77 12.82 -5.60 -1.94
CA LEU A 77 11.70 -6.40 -1.53
C LEU A 77 10.47 -5.50 -1.32
N LEU A 78 9.45 -5.67 -2.15
CA LEU A 78 8.11 -5.15 -1.87
C LEU A 78 7.28 -6.23 -1.18
N HIS A 79 6.50 -5.85 -0.16
CA HIS A 79 5.69 -6.83 0.55
C HIS A 79 4.30 -6.30 0.90
N ALA A 80 3.31 -7.21 0.87
CA ALA A 80 1.97 -6.92 1.36
C ALA A 80 1.97 -6.86 2.90
N GLU A 81 1.17 -5.97 3.45
CA GLU A 81 0.99 -5.81 4.89
C GLU A 81 -0.48 -5.71 5.29
N GLN A 82 -1.38 -5.51 4.35
CA GLN A 82 -2.81 -5.35 4.56
C GLN A 82 -3.63 -6.28 3.66
N GLY A 83 -4.89 -5.93 3.40
CA GLY A 83 -5.82 -6.73 2.64
C GLY A 83 -5.46 -6.94 1.17
N TYR A 84 -6.21 -7.80 0.50
CA TYR A 84 -6.02 -8.08 -0.92
C TYR A 84 -6.28 -6.85 -1.78
N GLY A 85 -7.31 -6.06 -1.44
CA GLY A 85 -7.64 -4.82 -2.15
C GLY A 85 -6.49 -3.82 -2.10
N ASP A 86 -5.89 -3.64 -0.93
CA ASP A 86 -4.74 -2.75 -0.73
C ASP A 86 -3.54 -3.21 -1.57
N THR A 87 -3.25 -4.51 -1.56
CA THR A 87 -2.19 -5.11 -2.39
C THR A 87 -2.44 -4.85 -3.88
N LEU A 88 -3.66 -5.12 -4.35
CA LEU A 88 -4.04 -4.90 -5.76
C LEU A 88 -3.99 -3.43 -6.15
N GLN A 89 -4.38 -2.53 -5.24
CA GLN A 89 -4.33 -1.10 -5.49
C GLN A 89 -2.89 -0.59 -5.57
N MET A 90 -2.02 -0.98 -4.65
CA MET A 90 -0.68 -0.43 -4.53
C MET A 90 0.33 -1.04 -5.50
N ILE A 91 0.09 -2.23 -6.03
CA ILE A 91 0.99 -2.83 -7.00
C ILE A 91 1.13 -2.02 -8.30
N ARG A 92 0.21 -1.09 -8.58
CA ARG A 92 0.31 -0.15 -9.71
C ARG A 92 1.58 0.69 -9.72
N TYR A 93 2.26 0.79 -8.57
CA TYR A 93 3.53 1.49 -8.46
C TYR A 93 4.74 0.67 -8.97
N ALA A 94 4.60 -0.64 -9.15
CA ALA A 94 5.73 -1.50 -9.52
C ALA A 94 6.51 -1.02 -10.76
N PRO A 95 5.88 -0.56 -11.85
CA PRO A 95 6.62 -0.03 -13.01
C PRO A 95 7.48 1.20 -12.65
N TYR A 96 6.99 2.08 -11.78
CA TYR A 96 7.73 3.30 -11.36
C TYR A 96 8.86 2.97 -10.39
N VAL A 97 8.68 1.94 -9.56
CA VAL A 97 9.76 1.40 -8.71
C VAL A 97 10.84 0.77 -9.57
N ALA A 98 10.48 0.01 -10.61
CA ALA A 98 11.43 -0.65 -11.52
C ALA A 98 12.35 0.35 -12.25
N GLU A 99 11.91 1.60 -12.45
CA GLU A 99 12.75 2.66 -13.01
C GLU A 99 13.89 3.09 -12.06
N ARG A 100 13.78 2.78 -10.77
CA ARG A 100 14.72 3.23 -9.73
C ARG A 100 15.61 2.11 -9.17
N VAL A 101 15.17 0.86 -9.30
CA VAL A 101 15.89 -0.29 -8.70
C VAL A 101 16.32 -1.30 -9.77
N GLY A 102 17.29 -2.14 -9.43
CA GLY A 102 17.78 -3.15 -10.37
C GLY A 102 16.85 -4.36 -10.49
N ARG A 103 16.12 -4.71 -9.42
CA ARG A 103 15.21 -5.85 -9.38
C ARG A 103 14.15 -5.66 -8.30
N ILE A 104 12.93 -6.12 -8.56
CA ILE A 104 11.83 -6.17 -7.59
C ILE A 104 11.49 -7.61 -7.28
N SER A 105 11.68 -8.01 -6.01
CA SER A 105 11.11 -9.22 -5.43
C SER A 105 9.81 -8.83 -4.71
N LEU A 106 8.72 -9.54 -4.98
CA LEU A 106 7.40 -9.23 -4.42
C LEU A 106 6.90 -10.39 -3.54
N TRP A 107 6.72 -10.11 -2.25
CA TRP A 107 6.17 -11.05 -1.29
C TRP A 107 4.72 -10.71 -0.97
N VAL A 108 3.81 -11.58 -1.41
CA VAL A 108 2.36 -11.40 -1.30
C VAL A 108 1.65 -12.71 -0.96
N PRO A 109 0.40 -12.66 -0.47
CA PRO A 109 -0.41 -13.86 -0.24
C PRO A 109 -0.47 -14.77 -1.47
N LYS A 110 -0.44 -16.10 -1.22
CA LYS A 110 -0.42 -17.12 -2.27
C LYS A 110 -1.54 -16.95 -3.29
N SER A 111 -2.74 -16.57 -2.82
CA SER A 111 -3.94 -16.37 -3.65
C SER A 111 -3.81 -15.25 -4.70
N LEU A 112 -2.94 -14.27 -4.47
CA LEU A 112 -2.74 -13.16 -5.41
C LEU A 112 -1.61 -13.40 -6.43
N ARG A 113 -0.79 -14.42 -6.25
CA ARG A 113 0.44 -14.59 -7.05
C ARG A 113 0.19 -14.77 -8.53
N THR A 114 -0.79 -15.60 -8.91
CA THR A 114 -1.12 -15.83 -10.32
C THR A 114 -1.48 -14.53 -11.02
N LEU A 115 -2.29 -13.69 -10.36
CA LEU A 115 -2.70 -12.39 -10.88
C LEU A 115 -1.51 -11.43 -10.95
N LEU A 116 -0.71 -11.37 -9.89
CA LEU A 116 0.40 -10.42 -9.80
C LEU A 116 1.65 -10.83 -10.61
N ALA A 117 1.72 -12.08 -11.07
CA ALA A 117 2.80 -12.52 -11.98
C ALA A 117 2.80 -11.78 -13.33
N THR A 118 1.70 -11.12 -13.67
CA THR A 118 1.53 -10.40 -14.93
C THR A 118 1.86 -8.90 -14.82
N VAL A 119 2.20 -8.43 -13.60
CA VAL A 119 2.47 -7.01 -13.35
C VAL A 119 3.84 -6.61 -13.87
N ASN A 120 3.85 -5.58 -14.72
CA ASN A 120 5.10 -5.02 -15.24
C ASN A 120 5.97 -4.46 -14.11
N GLY A 121 7.27 -4.76 -14.17
CA GLY A 121 8.26 -4.30 -13.20
C GLY A 121 8.49 -5.25 -12.04
N VAL A 122 7.68 -6.30 -11.86
CA VAL A 122 7.92 -7.36 -10.89
C VAL A 122 8.78 -8.44 -11.52
N ASP A 123 9.96 -8.70 -10.95
CA ASP A 123 10.91 -9.69 -11.49
C ASP A 123 10.74 -11.07 -10.85
N GLU A 124 10.25 -11.10 -9.60
CA GLU A 124 10.13 -12.32 -8.83
C GLU A 124 8.97 -12.26 -7.84
N LEU A 125 8.22 -13.37 -7.75
CA LEU A 125 7.21 -13.57 -6.72
C LEU A 125 7.72 -14.54 -5.65
N VAL A 126 7.84 -14.04 -4.43
CA VAL A 126 8.38 -14.80 -3.32
C VAL A 126 7.26 -15.56 -2.59
N ALA A 127 7.50 -16.84 -2.31
CA ALA A 127 6.49 -17.75 -1.76
C ALA A 127 6.29 -17.61 -0.26
N ALA A 128 7.33 -17.30 0.48
CA ALA A 128 7.36 -17.13 1.94
C ALA A 128 8.17 -15.89 2.30
N LYS A 129 8.22 -15.52 3.57
CA LYS A 129 9.12 -14.46 4.03
C LYS A 129 10.55 -14.77 3.56
N PRO A 130 11.16 -13.92 2.72
CA PRO A 130 12.52 -14.18 2.24
C PRO A 130 13.55 -13.91 3.34
N PRO A 131 14.72 -14.57 3.30
CA PRO A 131 15.86 -14.23 4.16
C PRO A 131 16.38 -12.82 3.86
N ASP A 132 16.90 -12.13 4.88
CA ASP A 132 17.37 -10.74 4.79
C ASP A 132 18.56 -10.52 3.84
N ASP A 133 19.32 -11.58 3.53
CA ASP A 133 20.45 -11.54 2.62
C ASP A 133 20.08 -11.64 1.12
N THR A 134 18.79 -11.82 0.82
CA THR A 134 18.28 -11.94 -0.56
C THR A 134 17.88 -10.61 -1.20
N PHE A 135 17.81 -9.54 -0.41
CA PHE A 135 17.46 -8.20 -0.88
C PHE A 135 18.28 -7.12 -0.16
N HIS A 136 18.34 -5.93 -0.72
CA HIS A 136 19.19 -4.83 -0.21
C HIS A 136 18.39 -3.78 0.56
N ALA A 137 17.11 -3.66 0.28
CA ALA A 137 16.16 -2.81 0.97
C ALA A 137 14.77 -3.43 0.87
N HIS A 138 13.86 -3.00 1.75
CA HIS A 138 12.46 -3.44 1.68
C HIS A 138 11.50 -2.27 1.81
N LEU A 139 10.26 -2.47 1.34
CA LEU A 139 9.18 -1.51 1.57
C LEU A 139 7.82 -2.22 1.58
N PRO A 140 6.95 -1.92 2.56
CA PRO A 140 5.55 -2.28 2.50
C PRO A 140 4.85 -1.58 1.33
N LEU A 141 3.99 -2.28 0.61
CA LEU A 141 3.29 -1.72 -0.56
C LEU A 141 2.51 -0.44 -0.23
N MET A 142 1.89 -0.37 0.95
CA MET A 142 1.12 0.79 1.38
C MET A 142 1.96 2.04 1.68
N SER A 143 3.28 1.93 1.74
CA SER A 143 4.18 3.09 1.90
C SER A 143 4.59 3.72 0.57
N LEU A 144 4.31 3.07 -0.57
CA LEU A 144 4.69 3.56 -1.90
C LEU A 144 4.16 4.97 -2.20
N PRO A 145 2.88 5.31 -1.93
CA PRO A 145 2.38 6.67 -2.19
C PRO A 145 3.18 7.74 -1.44
N GLY A 146 3.58 7.47 -0.20
CA GLY A 146 4.40 8.38 0.60
C GLY A 146 5.81 8.55 0.03
N VAL A 147 6.45 7.45 -0.40
CA VAL A 147 7.78 7.47 -1.04
C VAL A 147 7.77 8.25 -2.36
N PHE A 148 6.67 8.18 -3.12
CA PHE A 148 6.52 8.95 -4.37
C PHE A 148 6.00 10.37 -4.14
N GLY A 149 5.54 10.71 -2.93
CA GLY A 149 5.00 12.03 -2.60
C GLY A 149 3.71 12.34 -3.36
N ASP A 150 2.86 11.34 -3.55
CA ASP A 150 1.72 11.45 -4.44
C ASP A 150 0.62 12.37 -3.94
N SER A 151 0.12 13.16 -4.88
CA SER A 151 -1.12 13.93 -4.81
C SER A 151 -2.20 13.28 -5.70
N LEU A 152 -3.40 13.86 -5.74
CA LEU A 152 -4.46 13.44 -6.67
C LEU A 152 -4.04 13.52 -8.14
N GLU A 153 -3.13 14.43 -8.48
CA GLU A 153 -2.65 14.65 -9.84
C GLU A 153 -1.59 13.63 -10.24
N THR A 154 -0.73 13.21 -9.32
CA THR A 154 0.46 12.39 -9.58
C THR A 154 0.29 10.90 -9.34
N ILE A 155 -0.74 10.49 -8.59
CA ILE A 155 -1.04 9.07 -8.38
C ILE A 155 -1.08 8.30 -9.73
N PRO A 156 -0.45 7.10 -9.82
CA PRO A 156 -0.44 6.33 -11.06
C PRO A 156 -1.83 6.05 -11.61
N LYS A 157 -2.11 6.54 -12.83
CA LYS A 157 -3.45 6.47 -13.48
C LYS A 157 -3.51 5.46 -14.62
N LYS A 158 -2.38 4.86 -15.00
CA LYS A 158 -2.34 3.91 -16.12
C LYS A 158 -3.18 2.67 -15.79
N THR A 159 -4.09 2.34 -16.69
CA THR A 159 -4.93 1.13 -16.65
C THR A 159 -4.98 0.49 -18.04
N PRO A 160 -5.09 -0.84 -18.14
CA PRO A 160 -4.95 -1.81 -17.07
C PRO A 160 -3.50 -1.89 -16.55
N TYR A 161 -3.29 -2.19 -15.29
CA TYR A 161 -1.97 -2.45 -14.70
C TYR A 161 -1.85 -3.88 -14.13
N LEU A 162 -2.96 -4.60 -14.09
CA LEU A 162 -3.03 -6.03 -13.80
C LEU A 162 -3.28 -6.74 -15.13
N GLY A 163 -2.36 -7.56 -15.59
CA GLY A 163 -2.43 -8.49 -16.70
C GLY A 163 -3.18 -8.06 -17.96
N ASP A 164 -2.91 -8.76 -19.02
CA ASP A 164 -3.74 -8.69 -20.22
C ASP A 164 -4.82 -9.79 -20.14
N PHE A 165 -6.03 -9.40 -19.79
CA PHE A 165 -7.21 -10.28 -19.77
C PHE A 165 -8.00 -10.21 -21.09
N THR A 166 -7.35 -9.83 -22.19
CA THR A 166 -7.99 -9.64 -23.50
C THR A 166 -8.51 -10.95 -24.12
N GLU A 167 -8.13 -12.11 -23.61
CA GLU A 167 -8.73 -13.39 -24.01
C GLU A 167 -9.96 -13.76 -23.18
N ILE A 168 -10.86 -12.83 -22.93
CA ILE A 168 -12.24 -13.21 -22.60
C ILE A 168 -12.86 -13.70 -23.90
N ASN A 169 -12.96 -15.02 -24.02
CA ASN A 169 -13.64 -15.65 -25.15
C ASN A 169 -15.13 -15.24 -25.15
N THR A 170 -15.45 -14.20 -25.91
CA THR A 170 -16.79 -13.62 -26.02
C THR A 170 -17.78 -14.50 -26.81
N GLU A 171 -17.36 -15.65 -27.32
CA GLU A 171 -18.23 -16.59 -28.04
C GLU A 171 -19.09 -17.47 -27.12
N LYS A 172 -18.91 -17.40 -25.82
CA LYS A 172 -19.70 -18.14 -24.83
C LYS A 172 -20.40 -17.18 -23.87
N THR A 173 -21.59 -17.57 -23.44
CA THR A 173 -22.48 -16.91 -22.47
C THR A 173 -21.79 -15.90 -21.55
N VAL A 174 -22.32 -14.66 -21.52
CA VAL A 174 -21.86 -13.63 -20.59
C VAL A 174 -22.04 -14.12 -19.17
N GLU A 175 -20.92 -14.37 -18.46
CA GLU A 175 -20.92 -14.67 -17.05
C GLU A 175 -20.76 -13.37 -16.26
N ILE A 176 -21.70 -13.12 -15.34
CA ILE A 176 -21.66 -11.93 -14.46
C ILE A 176 -21.28 -12.40 -13.06
N GLY A 177 -20.11 -11.98 -12.58
CA GLY A 177 -19.70 -12.16 -11.21
C GLY A 177 -20.17 -11.00 -10.32
N LEU A 178 -20.83 -11.34 -9.20
CA LEU A 178 -21.22 -10.36 -8.19
C LEU A 178 -20.43 -10.61 -6.91
N VAL A 179 -19.87 -9.53 -6.35
CA VAL A 179 -19.20 -9.54 -5.05
C VAL A 179 -19.86 -8.49 -4.17
N TRP A 180 -20.44 -8.91 -3.05
CA TRP A 180 -21.21 -8.03 -2.16
C TRP A 180 -20.77 -8.05 -0.70
N ALA A 181 -19.78 -8.84 -0.35
CA ALA A 181 -19.23 -8.91 1.00
C ALA A 181 -17.72 -9.05 0.99
N GLY A 182 -17.07 -8.41 1.94
CA GLY A 182 -15.64 -8.55 2.20
C GLY A 182 -15.32 -9.61 3.27
N SER A 183 -14.20 -9.43 3.98
CA SER A 183 -13.83 -10.29 5.10
C SER A 183 -14.74 -10.04 6.30
N GLY A 184 -15.40 -11.06 6.82
CA GLY A 184 -16.26 -10.99 8.02
C GLY A 184 -15.56 -10.50 9.29
N ASN A 185 -14.25 -10.25 9.24
CA ASN A 185 -13.47 -9.65 10.32
C ASN A 185 -13.53 -8.13 10.35
N GLN A 186 -14.07 -7.49 9.32
CA GLN A 186 -14.24 -6.04 9.30
C GLN A 186 -15.54 -5.67 10.02
N PRO A 187 -15.50 -4.76 11.03
CA PRO A 187 -16.68 -4.40 11.80
C PRO A 187 -17.85 -3.81 10.98
N LEU A 188 -17.52 -3.18 9.84
CA LEU A 188 -18.52 -2.57 8.94
C LEU A 188 -19.18 -3.62 8.03
N ASP A 189 -18.49 -4.70 7.64
CA ASP A 189 -19.05 -5.78 6.81
C ASP A 189 -20.14 -6.60 7.52
N ARG A 190 -20.18 -6.54 8.85
CA ARG A 190 -21.22 -7.21 9.65
C ARG A 190 -22.57 -6.50 9.64
N ARG A 191 -22.67 -5.33 9.02
CA ARG A 191 -23.89 -4.49 8.96
C ARG A 191 -24.53 -4.44 7.58
N SER A 192 -23.94 -5.08 6.59
CA SER A 192 -24.46 -5.19 5.22
C SER A 192 -25.29 -6.46 5.01
#